data_ac6735f15575ec646b37d85a70141471
#
_entry.id   ac6735f15575ec646b37d85a70141471
#
_cell.length_a   1.000
_cell.length_b   1.000
_cell.length_c   1.000
_cell.angle_alpha   90.00
_cell.angle_beta   90.00
_cell.angle_gamma   90.00
#
_symmetry.space_group_name_H-M   'P 1'
#
loop_
_entity.id
_entity.type
_entity.pdbx_description
1 polymer ?
#
loop_
_entity_poly.entity_id
_entity_poly.type
_entity_poly.pdbx_seq_one_letter_code
_entity_poly.pdbx_strand_id
1 'polypeptide(L)'
;PNPADFALYGADKIEEGAIKQMQVAMQLPVTVAGALMPDAHQGYGLPIGGVLATNNAVIPFGVGVDIGCRMALSIYDIPELFYYENEAKFKRELVAHSKFGAGHGFQGQYKSNHEVLDRNEFAEHTFIKNLKDKAWSQLGSSGGGNHFVEFGIIEFEQDDVLLNIPKGKYVALL
;
A
#
# COMPACT_ATOMS: atom_id res chain seq x y z
N PRO A 1 -26.09 23.22 4.86
CA PRO A 1 -24.81 23.71 5.36
C PRO A 1 -23.83 23.79 4.21
N ASN A 2 -23.07 24.88 4.12
CA ASN A 2 -21.99 24.94 3.14
C ASN A 2 -20.99 23.83 3.51
N PRO A 3 -20.46 23.07 2.54
CA PRO A 3 -19.40 22.15 2.82
C PRO A 3 -18.23 22.91 3.47
N ALA A 4 -17.67 22.35 4.53
CA ALA A 4 -16.50 22.95 5.14
C ALA A 4 -15.36 22.96 4.12
N ASP A 5 -14.60 24.05 4.08
CA ASP A 5 -13.41 24.13 3.24
C ASP A 5 -12.36 23.11 3.72
N PHE A 6 -11.61 22.57 2.79
CA PHE A 6 -10.50 21.64 3.10
C PHE A 6 -9.20 22.14 2.48
N ALA A 7 -8.09 21.78 3.12
CA ALA A 7 -6.77 22.15 2.65
C ALA A 7 -6.36 21.34 1.41
N LEU A 8 -5.76 21.99 0.41
CA LEU A 8 -5.20 21.36 -0.78
C LEU A 8 -3.67 21.57 -0.77
N TYR A 9 -2.94 20.48 -0.70
CA TYR A 9 -1.49 20.46 -0.79
C TYR A 9 -1.08 19.97 -2.18
N GLY A 10 -0.44 20.85 -2.99
CA GLY A 10 -0.07 20.51 -4.37
C GLY A 10 -1.27 20.43 -5.33
N ALA A 11 -2.19 21.39 -5.25
CA ALA A 11 -3.44 21.42 -5.99
C ALA A 11 -3.30 21.23 -7.52
N ASP A 12 -2.16 21.67 -8.08
CA ASP A 12 -1.81 21.54 -9.51
C ASP A 12 -1.54 20.10 -9.96
N LYS A 13 -1.38 19.17 -9.01
CA LYS A 13 -1.07 17.75 -9.26
C LYS A 13 -2.23 16.82 -8.95
N ILE A 14 -3.26 17.33 -8.28
CA ILE A 14 -4.40 16.52 -7.81
C ILE A 14 -5.44 16.43 -8.92
N GLU A 15 -5.87 15.22 -9.24
CA GLU A 15 -6.92 14.98 -10.23
C GLU A 15 -8.29 15.50 -9.76
N GLU A 16 -9.09 16.01 -10.70
CA GLU A 16 -10.42 16.56 -10.43
C GLU A 16 -11.36 15.56 -9.71
N GLY A 17 -11.23 14.27 -10.04
CA GLY A 17 -12.02 13.20 -9.41
C GLY A 17 -11.78 13.09 -7.91
N ALA A 18 -10.55 13.21 -7.44
CA ALA A 18 -10.20 13.22 -6.03
C ALA A 18 -10.76 14.45 -5.31
N ILE A 19 -10.68 15.62 -5.94
CA ILE A 19 -11.24 16.87 -5.39
C ILE A 19 -12.75 16.74 -5.22
N LYS A 20 -13.48 16.27 -6.23
CA LYS A 20 -14.93 16.04 -6.17
C LYS A 20 -15.30 15.04 -5.08
N GLN A 21 -14.53 13.96 -4.96
CA GLN A 21 -14.76 12.94 -3.93
C GLN A 21 -14.58 13.51 -2.53
N MET A 22 -13.55 14.34 -2.32
CA MET A 22 -13.33 15.05 -1.05
C MET A 22 -14.46 16.05 -0.76
N GLN A 23 -14.93 16.80 -1.76
CA GLN A 23 -16.07 17.71 -1.60
C GLN A 23 -17.34 17.00 -1.12
N VAL A 24 -17.58 15.78 -1.60
CA VAL A 24 -18.69 14.95 -1.11
C VAL A 24 -18.47 14.50 0.33
N ALA A 25 -17.27 14.07 0.67
CA ALA A 25 -16.93 13.65 2.03
C ALA A 25 -17.04 14.81 3.05
N MET A 26 -16.71 16.03 2.64
CA MET A 26 -16.86 17.23 3.47
C MET A 26 -18.33 17.61 3.77
N GLN A 27 -19.30 17.07 3.04
CA GLN A 27 -20.72 17.29 3.30
C GLN A 27 -21.31 16.37 4.37
N LEU A 28 -20.56 15.37 4.84
CA LEU A 28 -21.06 14.48 5.87
C LEU A 28 -21.28 15.24 7.18
N PRO A 29 -22.39 14.99 7.88
CA PRO A 29 -22.75 15.72 9.11
C PRO A 29 -21.68 15.61 10.24
N VAL A 30 -20.88 14.56 10.18
CA VAL A 30 -19.84 14.26 11.18
C VAL A 30 -18.48 14.86 10.84
N THR A 31 -18.32 15.42 9.65
CA THR A 31 -17.05 16.03 9.21
C THR A 31 -16.79 17.36 9.89
N VAL A 32 -15.60 17.57 10.36
CA VAL A 32 -15.16 18.84 11.00
C VAL A 32 -14.01 19.50 10.26
N ALA A 33 -13.17 18.75 9.56
CA ALA A 33 -12.06 19.27 8.76
C ALA A 33 -11.60 18.25 7.73
N GLY A 34 -10.87 18.69 6.72
CA GLY A 34 -10.31 17.82 5.70
C GLY A 34 -9.07 18.38 5.03
N ALA A 35 -8.32 17.49 4.38
CA ALA A 35 -7.19 17.86 3.55
C ALA A 35 -6.99 16.83 2.42
N LEU A 36 -6.43 17.29 1.30
CA LEU A 36 -5.89 16.43 0.24
C LEU A 36 -4.38 16.60 0.14
N MET A 37 -3.67 15.48 0.13
CA MET A 37 -2.22 15.42 -0.02
C MET A 37 -1.81 15.49 -1.48
N PRO A 38 -0.53 15.81 -1.80
CA PRO A 38 -0.09 16.06 -3.17
C PRO A 38 -0.21 14.89 -4.14
N ASP A 39 -0.28 13.68 -3.63
CA ASP A 39 -0.46 12.42 -4.37
C ASP A 39 -1.92 11.97 -4.45
N ALA A 40 -2.86 12.83 -4.05
CA ALA A 40 -4.26 12.43 -3.96
C ALA A 40 -4.85 12.05 -5.31
N HIS A 41 -5.51 10.89 -5.33
CA HIS A 41 -6.21 10.36 -6.48
C HIS A 41 -7.50 9.64 -6.05
N GLN A 42 -8.33 9.30 -7.03
CA GLN A 42 -9.65 8.76 -6.77
C GLN A 42 -9.58 7.39 -6.06
N GLY A 43 -10.30 7.26 -4.96
CA GLY A 43 -10.43 6.03 -4.17
C GLY A 43 -11.86 5.50 -4.14
N TYR A 44 -12.13 4.51 -3.29
CA TYR A 44 -13.48 3.93 -3.17
C TYR A 44 -14.43 4.77 -2.32
N GLY A 45 -14.07 5.10 -1.10
CA GLY A 45 -14.91 5.87 -0.18
C GLY A 45 -14.40 7.29 -0.02
N LEU A 46 -13.20 7.43 0.48
CA LEU A 46 -12.43 8.67 0.54
C LEU A 46 -11.39 8.65 -0.59
N PRO A 47 -10.99 9.78 -1.16
CA PRO A 47 -9.87 9.80 -2.09
C PRO A 47 -8.60 9.29 -1.39
N ILE A 48 -7.77 8.54 -2.09
CA ILE A 48 -6.45 8.17 -1.58
C ILE A 48 -5.65 9.48 -1.41
N GLY A 49 -4.87 9.61 -0.34
CA GLY A 49 -4.27 10.89 0.04
C GLY A 49 -5.25 11.87 0.67
N GLY A 50 -6.51 11.48 0.87
CA GLY A 50 -7.52 12.26 1.58
C GLY A 50 -7.44 12.05 3.10
N VAL A 51 -7.50 13.15 3.84
CA VAL A 51 -7.60 13.15 5.31
C VAL A 51 -8.92 13.78 5.70
N LEU A 52 -9.71 13.08 6.50
CA LEU A 52 -11.01 13.54 6.97
C LEU A 52 -11.07 13.44 8.49
N ALA A 53 -11.22 14.59 9.15
CA ALA A 53 -11.46 14.63 10.57
C ALA A 53 -12.96 14.55 10.86
N THR A 54 -13.34 13.68 11.78
CA THR A 54 -14.74 13.45 12.16
C THR A 54 -14.95 13.69 13.66
N ASN A 55 -16.13 14.21 14.02
CA ASN A 55 -16.50 14.43 15.41
C ASN A 55 -17.25 13.23 15.96
N ASN A 56 -16.65 12.55 16.93
CA ASN A 56 -17.22 11.41 17.68
C ASN A 56 -17.83 10.33 16.73
N ALA A 57 -17.16 10.08 15.60
CA ALA A 57 -17.60 9.11 14.61
C ALA A 57 -16.41 8.44 13.94
N VAL A 58 -16.60 7.20 13.49
CA VAL A 58 -15.71 6.48 12.61
C VAL A 58 -16.44 6.10 11.33
N ILE A 59 -15.75 6.15 10.20
CA ILE A 59 -16.29 5.79 8.88
C ILE A 59 -15.46 4.62 8.35
N PRO A 60 -15.85 3.37 8.62
CA PRO A 60 -15.06 2.20 8.22
C PRO A 60 -14.79 2.15 6.72
N PHE A 61 -15.77 2.52 5.89
CA PHE A 61 -15.62 2.57 4.44
C PHE A 61 -14.64 3.67 3.97
N GLY A 62 -14.50 4.75 4.74
CA GLY A 62 -13.54 5.83 4.49
C GLY A 62 -12.09 5.42 4.74
N VAL A 63 -11.86 4.43 5.61
CA VAL A 63 -10.50 3.89 5.87
C VAL A 63 -9.96 3.12 4.65
N GLY A 64 -10.85 2.58 3.83
CA GLY A 64 -10.51 1.84 2.63
C GLY A 64 -10.85 0.36 2.70
N VAL A 65 -10.76 -0.30 1.56
CA VAL A 65 -11.04 -1.74 1.42
C VAL A 65 -9.82 -2.56 1.79
N ASP A 66 -8.65 -2.08 1.46
CA ASP A 66 -7.35 -2.71 1.74
C ASP A 66 -6.67 -2.01 2.92
N ILE A 67 -7.12 -2.38 4.12
CA ILE A 67 -6.66 -1.75 5.35
C ILE A 67 -5.26 -2.27 5.70
N GLY A 68 -4.28 -1.36 5.72
CA GLY A 68 -2.88 -1.71 5.95
C GLY A 68 -2.20 -2.27 4.70
N CYS A 69 -2.53 -1.75 3.53
CA CYS A 69 -1.94 -2.06 2.23
C CYS A 69 -0.40 -2.07 2.28
N ARG A 70 0.20 -1.10 2.91
CA ARG A 70 1.63 -1.01 3.25
C ARG A 70 2.59 -1.07 2.05
N MET A 71 3.61 -0.26 2.15
CA MET A 71 4.79 -0.31 1.29
C MET A 71 5.93 -0.97 2.05
N ALA A 72 6.66 -1.86 1.39
CA ALA A 72 7.87 -2.47 1.92
C ALA A 72 9.04 -2.21 0.97
N LEU A 73 10.16 -1.78 1.52
CA LEU A 73 11.38 -1.51 0.77
C LEU A 73 12.48 -2.46 1.26
N SER A 74 13.04 -3.22 0.33
CA SER A 74 14.24 -4.04 0.58
C SER A 74 15.41 -3.44 -0.20
N ILE A 75 16.52 -3.21 0.49
CA ILE A 75 17.72 -2.63 -0.10
C ILE A 75 18.80 -3.71 -0.14
N TYR A 76 19.41 -3.88 -1.30
CA TYR A 76 20.42 -4.91 -1.55
C TYR A 76 21.77 -4.27 -1.79
N ASP A 77 22.83 -4.84 -1.21
CA ASP A 77 24.22 -4.47 -1.49
C ASP A 77 24.64 -5.01 -2.88
N ILE A 78 23.98 -4.46 -3.90
CA ILE A 78 24.20 -4.78 -5.30
C ILE A 78 24.49 -3.45 -6.02
N PRO A 79 25.66 -3.33 -6.71
CA PRO A 79 25.98 -2.13 -7.46
C PRO A 79 24.95 -1.84 -8.59
N GLU A 80 24.65 -0.56 -8.81
CA GLU A 80 23.71 -0.15 -9.86
C GLU A 80 24.10 -0.66 -11.25
N LEU A 81 25.41 -0.72 -11.55
CA LEU A 81 25.91 -1.24 -12.82
C LEU A 81 25.49 -2.69 -13.05
N PHE A 82 25.57 -3.52 -12.03
CA PHE A 82 25.13 -4.91 -12.12
C PHE A 82 23.64 -5.03 -12.43
N TYR A 83 22.82 -4.12 -11.90
CA TYR A 83 21.40 -4.08 -12.21
C TYR A 83 21.16 -3.77 -13.69
N TYR A 84 21.78 -2.71 -14.21
CA TYR A 84 21.63 -2.33 -15.62
C TYR A 84 22.14 -3.38 -16.59
N GLU A 85 23.25 -4.03 -16.28
CA GLU A 85 23.80 -5.13 -17.09
C GLU A 85 22.94 -6.40 -17.07
N ASN A 86 22.11 -6.57 -16.04
CA ASN A 86 21.29 -7.76 -15.82
C ASN A 86 19.77 -7.48 -15.76
N GLU A 87 19.31 -6.35 -16.27
CA GLU A 87 17.90 -5.92 -16.19
C GLU A 87 16.93 -7.01 -16.65
N ALA A 88 17.22 -7.69 -17.76
CA ALA A 88 16.40 -8.78 -18.25
C ALA A 88 16.27 -9.95 -17.25
N LYS A 89 17.31 -10.21 -16.46
CA LYS A 89 17.28 -11.22 -15.40
C LYS A 89 16.39 -10.77 -14.25
N PHE A 90 16.55 -9.53 -13.77
CA PHE A 90 15.71 -8.96 -12.72
C PHE A 90 14.24 -8.99 -13.10
N LYS A 91 13.91 -8.56 -14.33
CA LYS A 91 12.55 -8.60 -14.86
C LYS A 91 11.97 -10.01 -14.90
N ARG A 92 12.74 -10.99 -15.35
CA ARG A 92 12.30 -12.40 -15.38
C ARG A 92 12.03 -12.94 -13.99
N GLU A 93 12.94 -12.68 -13.03
CA GLU A 93 12.76 -13.12 -11.65
C GLU A 93 11.55 -12.45 -10.99
N LEU A 94 11.36 -11.16 -11.24
CA LEU A 94 10.19 -10.43 -10.75
C LEU A 94 8.88 -11.07 -11.23
N VAL A 95 8.79 -11.36 -12.53
CA VAL A 95 7.59 -12.01 -13.10
C VAL A 95 7.40 -13.43 -12.57
N ALA A 96 8.50 -14.18 -12.40
CA ALA A 96 8.43 -15.57 -11.92
C ALA A 96 8.03 -15.69 -10.45
N HIS A 97 8.38 -14.70 -9.62
CA HIS A 97 8.18 -14.73 -8.18
C HIS A 97 7.10 -13.77 -7.66
N SER A 98 6.39 -13.04 -8.54
CA SER A 98 5.22 -12.27 -8.18
C SER A 98 3.94 -12.99 -8.55
N LYS A 99 2.86 -12.73 -7.80
CA LYS A 99 1.54 -13.34 -8.04
C LYS A 99 0.44 -12.31 -7.85
N PHE A 100 0.08 -11.68 -8.95
CA PHE A 100 -0.97 -10.67 -9.00
C PHE A 100 -2.34 -11.26 -9.33
N GLY A 101 -3.38 -10.56 -8.94
CA GLY A 101 -4.77 -10.84 -9.25
C GLY A 101 -5.65 -10.89 -8.01
N ALA A 102 -6.83 -10.29 -8.10
CA ALA A 102 -7.81 -10.29 -7.01
C ALA A 102 -8.20 -11.73 -6.64
N GLY A 103 -7.97 -12.11 -5.39
CA GLY A 103 -8.27 -13.45 -4.88
C GLY A 103 -7.29 -14.54 -5.32
N HIS A 104 -6.27 -14.23 -6.10
CA HIS A 104 -5.22 -15.19 -6.44
C HIS A 104 -4.38 -15.52 -5.20
N GLY A 105 -3.91 -16.75 -5.12
CA GLY A 105 -3.10 -17.24 -4.01
C GLY A 105 -2.28 -18.45 -4.41
N PHE A 106 -1.46 -18.92 -3.50
CA PHE A 106 -0.63 -20.11 -3.68
C PHE A 106 -1.37 -21.36 -3.26
N GLN A 107 -1.00 -22.51 -3.84
CA GLN A 107 -1.61 -23.81 -3.57
C GLN A 107 -0.56 -24.85 -3.18
N GLY A 108 -0.96 -25.83 -2.37
CA GLY A 108 -0.13 -26.95 -1.98
C GLY A 108 1.23 -26.51 -1.38
N GLN A 109 2.30 -27.06 -1.91
CA GLN A 109 3.67 -26.81 -1.45
C GLN A 109 4.18 -25.38 -1.68
N TYR A 110 3.48 -24.57 -2.48
CA TYR A 110 3.85 -23.17 -2.76
C TYR A 110 3.27 -22.19 -1.74
N LYS A 111 2.43 -22.66 -0.80
CA LYS A 111 1.94 -21.84 0.30
C LYS A 111 3.08 -21.52 1.27
N SER A 112 3.16 -20.28 1.71
CA SER A 112 4.08 -19.86 2.76
C SER A 112 3.42 -19.92 4.14
N ASN A 113 4.21 -20.13 5.18
CA ASN A 113 3.76 -20.08 6.57
C ASN A 113 4.29 -18.81 7.24
N HIS A 114 3.48 -18.27 8.14
CA HIS A 114 3.86 -17.13 8.98
C HIS A 114 3.08 -17.22 10.29
N GLU A 115 3.68 -16.78 11.38
CA GLU A 115 3.10 -16.81 12.73
C GLU A 115 1.72 -16.10 12.82
N VAL A 116 1.44 -15.16 11.93
CA VAL A 116 0.13 -14.51 11.86
C VAL A 116 -1.03 -15.49 11.67
N LEU A 117 -0.78 -16.65 11.06
CA LEU A 117 -1.79 -17.71 10.87
C LEU A 117 -2.12 -18.47 12.16
N ASP A 118 -1.26 -18.35 13.17
CA ASP A 118 -1.42 -19.05 14.45
C ASP A 118 -2.09 -18.16 15.53
N ARG A 119 -2.54 -16.97 15.13
CA ARG A 119 -3.23 -16.05 16.04
C ARG A 119 -4.56 -16.62 16.51
N ASN A 120 -4.87 -16.39 17.78
CA ASN A 120 -6.08 -16.90 18.45
C ASN A 120 -7.38 -16.43 17.81
N GLU A 121 -7.38 -15.25 17.19
CA GLU A 121 -8.55 -14.69 16.51
C GLU A 121 -9.11 -15.61 15.42
N PHE A 122 -8.26 -16.44 14.79
CA PHE A 122 -8.72 -17.45 13.84
C PHE A 122 -9.49 -18.60 14.53
N ALA A 123 -9.32 -18.82 15.83
CA ALA A 123 -10.07 -19.83 16.59
C ALA A 123 -11.30 -19.25 17.28
N GLU A 124 -11.25 -18.01 17.74
CA GLU A 124 -12.25 -17.38 18.60
C GLU A 124 -13.47 -16.85 17.81
N HIS A 125 -13.27 -16.41 16.57
CA HIS A 125 -14.32 -15.80 15.76
C HIS A 125 -14.65 -16.62 14.52
N THR A 126 -15.87 -17.13 14.44
CA THR A 126 -16.34 -17.98 13.32
C THR A 126 -16.10 -17.33 11.95
N PHE A 127 -16.35 -16.03 11.82
CA PHE A 127 -16.12 -15.31 10.56
C PHE A 127 -14.63 -15.34 10.17
N ILE A 128 -13.73 -15.05 11.11
CA ILE A 128 -12.28 -15.02 10.87
C ILE A 128 -11.75 -16.44 10.63
N LYS A 129 -12.26 -17.43 11.38
CA LYS A 129 -11.93 -18.85 11.18
C LYS A 129 -12.15 -19.29 9.73
N ASN A 130 -13.28 -18.91 9.15
CA ASN A 130 -13.61 -19.26 7.77
C ASN A 130 -12.71 -18.56 6.73
N LEU A 131 -11.97 -17.54 7.13
CA LEU A 131 -11.00 -16.84 6.27
C LEU A 131 -9.57 -17.39 6.38
N LYS A 132 -9.28 -18.30 7.33
CA LYS A 132 -7.91 -18.77 7.59
C LYS A 132 -7.29 -19.44 6.35
N ASP A 133 -8.01 -20.32 5.67
CA ASP A 133 -7.50 -20.99 4.46
C ASP A 133 -7.23 -20.00 3.32
N LYS A 134 -8.09 -18.99 3.19
CA LYS A 134 -7.89 -17.89 2.22
C LYS A 134 -6.66 -17.08 2.58
N ALA A 135 -6.52 -16.69 3.84
CA ALA A 135 -5.35 -15.95 4.33
C ALA A 135 -4.07 -16.75 4.07
N TRP A 136 -4.06 -18.05 4.35
CA TRP A 136 -2.93 -18.92 4.09
C TRP A 136 -2.60 -19.02 2.60
N SER A 137 -3.59 -19.14 1.74
CA SER A 137 -3.35 -19.18 0.29
C SER A 137 -2.83 -17.85 -0.28
N GLN A 138 -3.23 -16.74 0.31
CA GLN A 138 -2.86 -15.39 -0.16
C GLN A 138 -1.59 -14.83 0.49
N LEU A 139 -1.07 -15.49 1.52
CA LEU A 139 0.16 -15.07 2.17
C LEU A 139 1.32 -15.05 1.18
N GLY A 140 1.99 -13.90 1.06
CA GLY A 140 3.06 -13.68 0.10
C GLY A 140 2.60 -13.41 -1.34
N SER A 141 1.30 -13.36 -1.62
CA SER A 141 0.81 -12.91 -2.93
C SER A 141 1.02 -11.40 -3.11
N SER A 142 1.03 -10.95 -4.35
CA SER A 142 1.33 -9.56 -4.72
C SER A 142 0.08 -8.66 -4.74
N GLY A 143 -1.11 -9.22 -4.47
CA GLY A 143 -2.36 -8.47 -4.46
C GLY A 143 -2.90 -8.13 -5.84
N GLY A 144 -3.69 -7.05 -5.94
CA GLY A 144 -4.34 -6.62 -7.17
C GLY A 144 -4.73 -5.15 -7.12
N GLY A 145 -5.39 -4.68 -8.16
CA GLY A 145 -5.75 -3.26 -8.26
C GLY A 145 -4.50 -2.38 -8.44
N ASN A 146 -4.28 -1.46 -7.51
CA ASN A 146 -3.15 -0.54 -7.50
C ASN A 146 -1.86 -1.12 -6.86
N HIS A 147 -1.84 -2.42 -6.51
CA HIS A 147 -0.63 -3.06 -6.01
C HIS A 147 0.42 -3.19 -7.10
N PHE A 148 1.67 -3.02 -6.72
CA PHE A 148 2.82 -3.17 -7.62
C PHE A 148 4.01 -3.78 -6.88
N VAL A 149 4.97 -4.25 -7.65
CA VAL A 149 6.29 -4.66 -7.18
C VAL A 149 7.30 -4.28 -8.26
N GLU A 150 8.37 -3.62 -7.87
CA GLU A 150 9.37 -3.15 -8.83
C GLU A 150 10.79 -3.18 -8.26
N PHE A 151 11.76 -3.43 -9.12
CA PHE A 151 13.15 -3.13 -8.86
C PHE A 151 13.48 -1.73 -9.32
N GLY A 152 14.31 -1.04 -8.54
CA GLY A 152 14.81 0.28 -8.86
C GLY A 152 16.16 0.55 -8.20
N ILE A 153 16.64 1.77 -8.35
CA ILE A 153 17.85 2.24 -7.70
C ILE A 153 17.47 3.26 -6.63
N ILE A 154 17.92 3.02 -5.41
CA ILE A 154 17.84 3.99 -4.31
C ILE A 154 19.19 4.66 -4.15
N GLU A 155 19.20 5.97 -3.96
CA GLU A 155 20.41 6.75 -3.71
C GLU A 155 20.40 7.33 -2.29
N PHE A 156 21.48 7.08 -1.57
CA PHE A 156 21.76 7.71 -0.28
C PHE A 156 22.77 8.84 -0.50
N GLU A 157 22.35 10.08 -0.28
CA GLU A 157 23.23 11.26 -0.42
C GLU A 157 24.26 11.37 0.71
N GLN A 158 24.01 10.67 1.83
CA GLN A 158 24.88 10.57 3.01
C GLN A 158 24.72 9.20 3.65
N ASP A 159 25.62 8.86 4.56
CA ASP A 159 25.50 7.61 5.32
C ASP A 159 24.22 7.60 6.16
N ASP A 160 23.45 6.52 6.07
CA ASP A 160 22.29 6.28 6.93
C ASP A 160 22.73 5.47 8.16
N VAL A 161 22.78 6.14 9.30
CA VAL A 161 23.25 5.55 10.57
C VAL A 161 22.24 4.52 11.10
N LEU A 162 20.96 4.71 10.89
CA LEU A 162 19.93 3.82 11.42
C LEU A 162 19.90 2.49 10.67
N LEU A 163 20.06 2.55 9.38
CA LEU A 163 20.08 1.36 8.53
C LEU A 163 21.49 0.79 8.36
N ASN A 164 22.51 1.51 8.84
CA ASN A 164 23.94 1.19 8.63
C ASN A 164 24.26 1.02 7.14
N ILE A 165 23.74 1.93 6.32
CA ILE A 165 23.96 1.94 4.87
C ILE A 165 24.86 3.12 4.52
N PRO A 166 26.04 2.89 3.93
CA PRO A 166 26.91 3.97 3.44
C PRO A 166 26.24 4.77 2.33
N LYS A 167 26.70 6.03 2.18
CA LYS A 167 26.37 6.83 0.99
C LYS A 167 26.65 6.05 -0.28
N GLY A 168 25.70 6.04 -1.21
CA GLY A 168 25.87 5.33 -2.47
C GLY A 168 24.54 5.02 -3.15
N LYS A 169 24.64 4.22 -4.21
CA LYS A 169 23.49 3.74 -4.97
C LYS A 169 23.36 2.24 -4.85
N TYR A 170 22.19 1.79 -4.57
CA TYR A 170 21.89 0.40 -4.27
C TYR A 170 20.65 -0.07 -5.05
N VAL A 171 20.63 -1.33 -5.40
CA VAL A 171 19.41 -1.95 -5.93
C VAL A 171 18.39 -2.08 -4.83
N ALA A 172 17.16 -1.70 -5.10
CA ALA A 172 16.06 -1.82 -4.18
C ALA A 172 14.87 -2.56 -4.82
N LEU A 173 14.11 -3.27 -4.00
CA LEU A 173 12.81 -3.84 -4.33
C LEU A 173 11.75 -3.14 -3.50
N LEU A 174 10.81 -2.51 -4.17
CA LEU A 174 9.68 -1.83 -3.57
C LEU A 174 8.40 -2.63 -3.83
#